data_694ebc4faac1d935111ec5974c406a66
#
_entry.id   694ebc4faac1d935111ec5974c406a66
#
_cell.length_a   1.000
_cell.length_b   1.000
_cell.length_c   1.000
_cell.angle_alpha   90.00
_cell.angle_beta   90.00
_cell.angle_gamma   90.00
#
_symmetry.space_group_name_H-M   'P 1'
#
loop_
_entity.id
_entity.type
_entity.pdbx_description
1 polymer ?
#
loop_
_entity_poly.entity_id
_entity_poly.type
_entity_poly.pdbx_seq_one_letter_code
_entity_poly.pdbx_strand_id
1 'polypeptide(L)'
;LTSYFTDIFFPDNDVRLISVTEYVDTGERYEIDDAVALRGIVNQSYLEDISKKIKAVKTNLKKQGKFIESSVAYGYKKDSLDKRKIVIDEKVSSNIIEIFNLYLDGIGPVEIANRLNKRNIETPSQYLNLKHQAKYWTKSMIARILDNPIYCGRLVINKYYSDFKLKKIIANRKGNYEYISNTHQPIIAPGIFDKVQEMKKGTTKDNQKEYVFLLRDLVYCKNCGRKMVYKNSNPIRIDKNGKITGIKNELGYFICAEHYRHKDVCNEWIKIKERKRPVNIVTNSAGTDVTSLLKKGKNHRGLIL
;
A
#
# COMPACT_ATOMS: atom_id res chain seq x y z
N LEU A 1 17.17 -15.37 -18.78
CA LEU A 1 17.50 -16.51 -17.90
C LEU A 1 18.01 -17.70 -18.72
N THR A 2 17.39 -18.03 -19.86
CA THR A 2 17.81 -19.13 -20.76
C THR A 2 19.24 -18.92 -21.25
N SER A 3 19.58 -17.76 -21.78
CA SER A 3 20.93 -17.48 -22.27
C SER A 3 22.02 -17.54 -21.18
N TYR A 4 21.72 -17.23 -19.93
CA TYR A 4 22.68 -17.42 -18.84
C TYR A 4 22.97 -18.90 -18.61
N PHE A 5 21.96 -19.75 -18.63
CA PHE A 5 22.14 -21.18 -18.44
C PHE A 5 22.85 -21.84 -19.63
N THR A 6 22.46 -21.49 -20.86
CA THR A 6 23.02 -22.09 -22.07
C THR A 6 24.43 -21.59 -22.39
N ASP A 7 24.71 -20.29 -22.14
CA ASP A 7 25.92 -19.65 -22.64
C ASP A 7 27.03 -19.58 -21.55
N ILE A 8 26.64 -19.67 -20.27
CA ILE A 8 27.56 -19.51 -19.15
C ILE A 8 27.51 -20.72 -18.21
N PHE A 9 26.35 -20.98 -17.60
CA PHE A 9 26.26 -21.93 -16.49
C PHE A 9 26.52 -23.39 -16.90
N PHE A 10 25.93 -23.85 -17.99
CA PHE A 10 26.11 -25.23 -18.43
C PHE A 10 27.52 -25.46 -18.99
N PRO A 11 28.08 -24.59 -19.83
CA PRO A 11 29.48 -24.72 -20.27
C PRO A 11 30.49 -24.65 -19.10
N ASP A 12 30.33 -23.71 -18.15
CA ASP A 12 31.24 -23.56 -17.02
C ASP A 12 31.23 -24.76 -16.05
N ASN A 13 30.13 -25.51 -16.00
CA ASN A 13 29.97 -26.69 -15.14
C ASN A 13 30.05 -28.04 -15.92
N ASP A 14 30.40 -28.01 -17.18
CA ASP A 14 30.49 -29.18 -18.07
C ASP A 14 29.18 -30.01 -18.12
N VAL A 15 28.02 -29.31 -18.13
CA VAL A 15 26.69 -29.91 -18.13
C VAL A 15 26.14 -29.93 -19.52
N ARG A 16 25.86 -31.15 -20.05
CA ARG A 16 25.21 -31.37 -21.36
C ARG A 16 23.72 -31.06 -21.26
N LEU A 17 23.22 -30.16 -22.10
CA LEU A 17 21.79 -29.89 -22.30
C LEU A 17 21.26 -30.61 -23.52
N ILE A 18 20.20 -31.41 -23.32
CA ILE A 18 19.48 -32.07 -24.40
C ILE A 18 18.02 -31.60 -24.38
N SER A 19 17.57 -30.95 -25.45
CA SER A 19 16.16 -30.60 -25.66
C SER A 19 15.58 -31.46 -26.76
N VAL A 20 14.73 -32.41 -26.39
CA VAL A 20 14.12 -33.37 -27.35
C VAL A 20 13.13 -32.65 -28.27
N THR A 21 12.39 -31.67 -27.77
CA THR A 21 11.38 -30.92 -28.55
C THR A 21 11.98 -29.90 -29.51
N GLU A 22 13.16 -29.37 -29.18
CA GLU A 22 13.82 -28.34 -29.98
C GLU A 22 15.03 -28.88 -30.75
N TYR A 23 15.33 -30.18 -30.63
CA TYR A 23 16.46 -30.85 -31.26
C TYR A 23 17.80 -30.17 -30.99
N VAL A 24 18.00 -29.71 -29.74
CA VAL A 24 19.24 -29.09 -29.27
C VAL A 24 20.01 -30.08 -28.43
N ASP A 25 21.25 -30.31 -28.76
CA ASP A 25 22.19 -31.11 -27.98
C ASP A 25 23.55 -30.39 -27.91
N THR A 26 23.95 -30.01 -26.73
CA THR A 26 25.23 -29.29 -26.50
C THR A 26 26.43 -30.24 -26.31
N GLY A 27 26.23 -31.58 -26.38
CA GLY A 27 27.30 -32.57 -26.17
C GLY A 27 28.24 -32.77 -27.35
N GLU A 28 27.83 -32.44 -28.57
CA GLU A 28 28.62 -32.63 -29.79
C GLU A 28 29.25 -31.33 -30.32
N ARG A 29 28.70 -30.18 -29.98
CA ARG A 29 29.26 -28.85 -30.29
C ARG A 29 28.89 -27.85 -29.21
N TYR A 30 29.86 -27.22 -28.59
CA TYR A 30 29.67 -26.05 -27.72
C TYR A 30 29.25 -24.77 -28.46
N GLU A 31 29.15 -24.81 -29.76
CA GLU A 31 28.60 -23.73 -30.57
C GLU A 31 27.07 -23.81 -30.47
N ILE A 32 26.49 -22.94 -29.68
CA ILE A 32 25.04 -22.70 -29.72
C ILE A 32 24.72 -22.26 -31.13
N ASP A 33 24.01 -23.14 -31.85
CA ASP A 33 23.57 -22.85 -33.19
C ASP A 33 22.85 -21.50 -33.21
N ASP A 34 23.27 -20.59 -34.10
CA ASP A 34 22.64 -19.26 -34.27
C ASP A 34 21.11 -19.35 -34.35
N ALA A 35 20.61 -20.49 -34.82
CA ALA A 35 19.20 -20.82 -34.85
C ALA A 35 18.55 -20.87 -33.46
N VAL A 36 19.24 -21.30 -32.40
CA VAL A 36 18.71 -21.35 -31.03
C VAL A 36 18.59 -19.92 -30.45
N ALA A 37 19.63 -19.11 -30.67
CA ALA A 37 19.62 -17.69 -30.27
C ALA A 37 18.50 -16.93 -31.00
N LEU A 38 18.35 -17.14 -32.29
CA LEU A 38 17.29 -16.55 -33.12
C LEU A 38 15.89 -16.95 -32.64
N ARG A 39 15.68 -18.25 -32.34
CA ARG A 39 14.41 -18.74 -31.76
C ARG A 39 14.09 -18.07 -30.43
N GLY A 40 15.09 -17.86 -29.57
CA GLY A 40 14.92 -17.12 -28.32
C GLY A 40 14.40 -15.69 -28.55
N ILE A 41 14.96 -14.97 -29.50
CA ILE A 41 14.54 -13.62 -29.88
C ILE A 41 13.12 -13.60 -30.43
N VAL A 42 12.80 -14.57 -31.35
CA VAL A 42 11.46 -14.69 -31.93
C VAL A 42 10.42 -15.00 -30.85
N ASN A 43 10.70 -15.95 -29.96
CA ASN A 43 9.80 -16.28 -28.85
C ASN A 43 9.57 -15.09 -27.92
N GLN A 44 10.61 -14.33 -27.60
CA GLN A 44 10.46 -13.12 -26.79
C GLN A 44 9.61 -12.07 -27.51
N SER A 45 9.86 -11.83 -28.80
CA SER A 45 9.07 -10.89 -29.61
C SER A 45 7.59 -11.31 -29.69
N TYR A 46 7.32 -12.61 -29.84
CA TYR A 46 5.97 -13.16 -29.84
C TYR A 46 5.24 -12.92 -28.49
N LEU A 47 5.93 -13.13 -27.35
CA LEU A 47 5.36 -12.84 -26.02
C LEU A 47 5.08 -11.36 -25.83
N GLU A 48 5.94 -10.48 -26.34
CA GLU A 48 5.70 -9.03 -26.31
C GLU A 48 4.47 -8.65 -27.13
N ASP A 49 4.31 -9.22 -28.33
CA ASP A 49 3.16 -8.96 -29.20
C ASP A 49 1.85 -9.44 -28.56
N ILE A 50 1.83 -10.65 -28.02
CA ILE A 50 0.68 -11.15 -27.25
C ILE A 50 0.34 -10.23 -26.09
N SER A 51 1.35 -9.79 -25.33
CA SER A 51 1.12 -8.86 -24.21
C SER A 51 0.50 -7.55 -24.67
N LYS A 52 0.98 -6.97 -25.79
CA LYS A 52 0.42 -5.76 -26.40
C LYS A 52 -1.04 -5.99 -26.84
N LYS A 53 -1.32 -7.10 -27.52
CA LYS A 53 -2.68 -7.45 -27.97
C LYS A 53 -3.65 -7.59 -26.80
N ILE A 54 -3.27 -8.33 -25.74
CA ILE A 54 -4.09 -8.47 -24.53
C ILE A 54 -4.37 -7.11 -23.88
N LYS A 55 -3.35 -6.24 -23.75
CA LYS A 55 -3.51 -4.89 -23.20
C LYS A 55 -4.48 -4.04 -24.04
N ALA A 56 -4.34 -4.10 -25.37
CA ALA A 56 -5.22 -3.37 -26.29
C ALA A 56 -6.69 -3.82 -26.15
N VAL A 57 -6.93 -5.14 -26.12
CA VAL A 57 -8.28 -5.69 -25.92
C VAL A 57 -8.87 -5.26 -24.57
N LYS A 58 -8.10 -5.38 -23.49
CA LYS A 58 -8.53 -4.94 -22.15
C LYS A 58 -8.86 -3.44 -22.11
N THR A 59 -8.03 -2.61 -22.71
CA THR A 59 -8.26 -1.17 -22.78
C THR A 59 -9.53 -0.86 -23.60
N ASN A 60 -9.74 -1.54 -24.72
CA ASN A 60 -10.93 -1.36 -25.55
C ASN A 60 -12.21 -1.76 -24.82
N LEU A 61 -12.21 -2.90 -24.12
CA LEU A 61 -13.34 -3.34 -23.31
C LEU A 61 -13.65 -2.32 -22.21
N LYS A 62 -12.64 -1.77 -21.54
CA LYS A 62 -12.84 -0.69 -20.56
C LYS A 62 -13.44 0.56 -21.20
N LYS A 63 -12.94 0.98 -22.38
CA LYS A 63 -13.49 2.12 -23.12
C LYS A 63 -14.96 1.93 -23.50
N GLN A 64 -15.39 0.70 -23.69
CA GLN A 64 -16.80 0.34 -23.89
C GLN A 64 -17.63 0.31 -22.58
N GLY A 65 -17.04 0.71 -21.44
CA GLY A 65 -17.71 0.68 -20.15
C GLY A 65 -17.82 -0.71 -19.50
N LYS A 66 -17.17 -1.74 -20.07
CA LYS A 66 -17.24 -3.10 -19.54
C LYS A 66 -16.28 -3.28 -18.36
N PHE A 67 -16.79 -3.87 -17.28
CA PHE A 67 -16.00 -4.21 -16.10
C PHE A 67 -15.22 -5.51 -16.34
N ILE A 68 -13.90 -5.45 -16.29
CA ILE A 68 -13.03 -6.59 -16.61
C ILE A 68 -12.15 -7.05 -15.43
N GLU A 69 -12.27 -6.41 -14.27
CA GLU A 69 -11.49 -6.78 -13.10
C GLU A 69 -12.00 -8.09 -12.48
N SER A 70 -11.09 -8.83 -11.83
CA SER A 70 -11.45 -10.11 -11.18
C SER A 70 -12.35 -9.91 -9.97
N SER A 71 -12.07 -8.91 -9.15
CA SER A 71 -12.81 -8.56 -7.95
C SER A 71 -13.55 -7.24 -8.11
N VAL A 72 -14.71 -7.15 -7.50
CA VAL A 72 -15.55 -5.95 -7.50
C VAL A 72 -15.32 -5.15 -6.22
N ALA A 73 -15.50 -3.83 -6.28
CA ALA A 73 -15.41 -2.98 -5.10
C ALA A 73 -16.56 -3.31 -4.12
N TYR A 74 -16.28 -3.22 -2.82
CA TYR A 74 -17.29 -3.37 -1.76
C TYR A 74 -18.45 -2.42 -1.99
N GLY A 75 -19.68 -2.90 -1.92
CA GLY A 75 -20.90 -2.17 -2.30
C GLY A 75 -21.44 -2.53 -3.68
N TYR A 76 -20.66 -3.25 -4.50
CA TYR A 76 -21.08 -3.76 -5.80
C TYR A 76 -20.88 -5.27 -5.89
N LYS A 77 -21.62 -5.91 -6.78
CA LYS A 77 -21.46 -7.31 -7.18
C LYS A 77 -21.49 -7.43 -8.70
N LYS A 78 -20.96 -8.53 -9.24
CA LYS A 78 -21.12 -8.83 -10.68
C LYS A 78 -22.55 -9.21 -10.96
N ASP A 79 -23.04 -8.77 -12.12
CA ASP A 79 -24.33 -9.21 -12.60
C ASP A 79 -24.32 -10.72 -12.86
N SER A 80 -25.41 -11.39 -12.54
CA SER A 80 -25.60 -12.82 -12.76
C SER A 80 -25.65 -13.20 -14.24
N LEU A 81 -26.18 -12.33 -15.09
CA LEU A 81 -26.37 -12.54 -16.53
C LEU A 81 -25.12 -12.11 -17.32
N ASP A 82 -24.48 -11.01 -16.96
CA ASP A 82 -23.29 -10.50 -17.63
C ASP A 82 -22.18 -10.17 -16.61
N LYS A 83 -21.21 -11.05 -16.49
CA LYS A 83 -20.05 -10.87 -15.58
C LYS A 83 -19.21 -9.61 -15.88
N ARG A 84 -19.43 -8.96 -17.01
CA ARG A 84 -18.76 -7.69 -17.39
C ARG A 84 -19.55 -6.45 -16.97
N LYS A 85 -20.70 -6.64 -16.32
CA LYS A 85 -21.49 -5.58 -15.67
C LYS A 85 -21.41 -5.71 -14.17
N ILE A 86 -21.47 -4.59 -13.48
CA ILE A 86 -21.58 -4.53 -12.03
C ILE A 86 -22.89 -3.88 -11.63
N VAL A 87 -23.51 -4.43 -10.61
CA VAL A 87 -24.76 -3.95 -10.03
C VAL A 87 -24.57 -3.64 -8.55
N ILE A 88 -25.39 -2.77 -7.99
CA ILE A 88 -25.34 -2.41 -6.58
C ILE A 88 -25.66 -3.65 -5.73
N ASP A 89 -24.89 -3.86 -4.69
CA ASP A 89 -25.17 -4.85 -3.66
C ASP A 89 -25.88 -4.19 -2.50
N GLU A 90 -27.20 -4.37 -2.44
CA GLU A 90 -28.07 -3.74 -1.44
C GLU A 90 -27.70 -4.07 0.01
N LYS A 91 -27.07 -5.23 0.25
CA LYS A 91 -26.68 -5.65 1.60
C LYS A 91 -25.64 -4.72 2.24
N VAL A 92 -24.76 -4.16 1.44
CA VAL A 92 -23.60 -3.40 1.92
C VAL A 92 -23.45 -2.00 1.33
N SER A 93 -24.27 -1.65 0.34
CA SER A 93 -24.25 -0.32 -0.28
C SER A 93 -24.59 0.81 0.70
N SER A 94 -25.46 0.54 1.68
CA SER A 94 -25.80 1.48 2.75
C SER A 94 -24.60 1.93 3.56
N ASN A 95 -23.63 1.03 3.80
CA ASN A 95 -22.39 1.35 4.51
C ASN A 95 -21.52 2.35 3.72
N ILE A 96 -21.53 2.24 2.38
CA ILE A 96 -20.81 3.19 1.52
C ILE A 96 -21.45 4.58 1.61
N ILE A 97 -22.77 4.65 1.52
CA ILE A 97 -23.51 5.91 1.65
C ILE A 97 -23.22 6.55 3.00
N GLU A 98 -23.25 5.77 4.08
CA GLU A 98 -22.94 6.24 5.43
C GLU A 98 -21.51 6.79 5.53
N ILE A 99 -20.49 6.08 5.00
CA ILE A 99 -19.11 6.54 5.00
C ILE A 99 -18.95 7.90 4.33
N PHE A 100 -19.60 8.10 3.18
CA PHE A 100 -19.56 9.38 2.46
C PHE A 100 -20.28 10.49 3.21
N ASN A 101 -21.45 10.23 3.79
CA ASN A 101 -22.21 11.22 4.58
C ASN A 101 -21.43 11.64 5.83
N LEU A 102 -20.90 10.69 6.61
CA LEU A 102 -20.08 10.99 7.78
C LEU A 102 -18.85 11.85 7.44
N TYR A 103 -18.24 11.58 6.28
CA TYR A 103 -17.10 12.38 5.82
C TYR A 103 -17.50 13.80 5.42
N LEU A 104 -18.66 13.99 4.77
CA LEU A 104 -19.23 15.30 4.45
C LEU A 104 -19.58 16.12 5.71
N ASP A 105 -20.01 15.43 6.78
CA ASP A 105 -20.24 16.02 8.11
C ASP A 105 -18.94 16.41 8.83
N GLY A 106 -17.76 16.27 8.17
CA GLY A 106 -16.46 16.64 8.73
C GLY A 106 -15.80 15.57 9.61
N ILE A 107 -16.39 14.37 9.71
CA ILE A 107 -15.85 13.30 10.53
C ILE A 107 -14.64 12.67 9.80
N GLY A 108 -13.48 12.63 10.48
CA GLY A 108 -12.25 12.10 9.91
C GLY A 108 -12.26 10.59 9.69
N PRO A 109 -11.47 10.05 8.72
CA PRO A 109 -11.47 8.63 8.36
C PRO A 109 -11.14 7.67 9.53
N VAL A 110 -10.41 8.12 10.54
CA VAL A 110 -10.12 7.31 11.75
C VAL A 110 -11.38 7.11 12.57
N GLU A 111 -12.13 8.19 12.79
CA GLU A 111 -13.35 8.13 13.59
C GLU A 111 -14.47 7.37 12.87
N ILE A 112 -14.56 7.51 11.54
CA ILE A 112 -15.48 6.70 10.72
C ILE A 112 -15.16 5.21 10.90
N ALA A 113 -13.89 4.82 10.80
CA ALA A 113 -13.48 3.43 11.01
C ALA A 113 -13.84 2.93 12.42
N ASN A 114 -13.63 3.74 13.46
CA ASN A 114 -13.99 3.41 14.83
C ASN A 114 -15.50 3.19 15.01
N ARG A 115 -16.34 4.01 14.38
CA ARG A 115 -17.82 3.86 14.44
C ARG A 115 -18.28 2.57 13.79
N LEU A 116 -17.71 2.22 12.62
CA LEU A 116 -18.03 0.96 11.93
C LEU A 116 -17.58 -0.25 12.78
N ASN A 117 -16.40 -0.16 13.40
CA ASN A 117 -15.90 -1.21 14.29
C ASN A 117 -16.76 -1.41 15.55
N LYS A 118 -17.21 -0.31 16.19
CA LYS A 118 -18.11 -0.36 17.35
C LYS A 118 -19.44 -1.04 17.03
N ARG A 119 -19.90 -0.94 15.79
CA ARG A 119 -21.15 -1.57 15.31
C ARG A 119 -20.91 -2.98 14.75
N ASN A 120 -19.68 -3.50 14.82
CA ASN A 120 -19.30 -4.82 14.29
C ASN A 120 -19.65 -5.01 12.81
N ILE A 121 -19.55 -3.95 12.00
CA ILE A 121 -19.82 -4.03 10.56
C ILE A 121 -18.65 -4.78 9.91
N GLU A 122 -18.95 -5.83 9.13
CA GLU A 122 -17.96 -6.63 8.42
C GLU A 122 -17.10 -5.78 7.51
N THR A 123 -15.78 -6.04 7.55
CA THR A 123 -14.84 -5.39 6.63
C THR A 123 -15.03 -5.90 5.20
N PRO A 124 -14.62 -5.13 4.17
CA PRO A 124 -14.70 -5.58 2.79
C PRO A 124 -14.06 -6.96 2.53
N SER A 125 -12.96 -7.27 3.23
CA SER A 125 -12.28 -8.55 3.09
C SER A 125 -12.99 -9.72 3.78
N GLN A 126 -13.69 -9.46 4.87
CA GLN A 126 -14.57 -10.44 5.53
C GLN A 126 -15.81 -10.72 4.67
N TYR A 127 -16.50 -9.67 4.24
CA TYR A 127 -17.68 -9.78 3.40
C TYR A 127 -17.42 -10.54 2.09
N LEU A 128 -16.28 -10.29 1.45
CA LEU A 128 -15.85 -10.95 0.21
C LEU A 128 -15.17 -12.31 0.46
N ASN A 129 -15.09 -12.77 1.71
CA ASN A 129 -14.45 -14.01 2.13
C ASN A 129 -13.05 -14.21 1.51
N LEU A 130 -12.20 -13.19 1.58
CA LEU A 130 -10.85 -13.23 1.03
C LEU A 130 -9.93 -14.08 1.92
N LYS A 131 -8.88 -14.66 1.32
CA LYS A 131 -7.88 -15.49 2.03
C LYS A 131 -7.24 -14.77 3.22
N HIS A 132 -7.01 -13.46 3.11
CA HIS A 132 -6.50 -12.61 4.19
C HIS A 132 -7.57 -11.61 4.60
N GLN A 133 -8.24 -11.88 5.71
CA GLN A 133 -9.31 -11.05 6.22
C GLN A 133 -8.79 -10.07 7.26
N ALA A 134 -9.07 -8.79 7.06
CA ALA A 134 -8.82 -7.78 8.06
C ALA A 134 -9.93 -7.82 9.11
N LYS A 135 -9.58 -7.96 10.38
CA LYS A 135 -10.55 -8.05 11.49
C LYS A 135 -11.28 -6.73 11.74
N TYR A 136 -10.64 -5.60 11.49
CA TYR A 136 -11.16 -4.28 11.82
C TYR A 136 -11.06 -3.32 10.64
N TRP A 137 -12.00 -2.39 10.55
CA TRP A 137 -11.91 -1.24 9.67
C TRP A 137 -10.73 -0.35 10.04
N THR A 138 -10.02 0.15 9.07
CA THR A 138 -8.86 1.02 9.25
C THR A 138 -9.02 2.33 8.50
N LYS A 139 -8.30 3.37 8.92
CA LYS A 139 -8.21 4.65 8.19
C LYS A 139 -7.91 4.45 6.70
N SER A 140 -7.01 3.52 6.39
CA SER A 140 -6.59 3.27 5.01
C SER A 140 -7.70 2.66 4.15
N MET A 141 -8.58 1.82 4.73
CA MET A 141 -9.75 1.28 4.04
C MET A 141 -10.76 2.39 3.72
N ILE A 142 -11.08 3.22 4.70
CA ILE A 142 -11.98 4.36 4.51
C ILE A 142 -11.41 5.32 3.45
N ALA A 143 -10.13 5.67 3.53
CA ALA A 143 -9.49 6.53 2.55
C ALA A 143 -9.55 5.95 1.12
N ARG A 144 -9.35 4.64 0.95
CA ARG A 144 -9.48 3.97 -0.36
C ARG A 144 -10.90 4.00 -0.89
N ILE A 145 -11.91 3.82 -0.03
CA ILE A 145 -13.32 3.92 -0.41
C ILE A 145 -13.63 5.34 -0.89
N LEU A 146 -13.27 6.36 -0.11
CA LEU A 146 -13.49 7.75 -0.47
C LEU A 146 -12.75 8.20 -1.74
N ASP A 147 -11.63 7.53 -2.09
CA ASP A 147 -10.82 7.83 -3.30
C ASP A 147 -11.25 7.04 -4.53
N ASN A 148 -12.15 6.08 -4.41
CA ASN A 148 -12.46 5.18 -5.51
C ASN A 148 -13.61 5.72 -6.39
N PRO A 149 -13.34 6.14 -7.63
CA PRO A 149 -14.36 6.74 -8.51
C PRO A 149 -15.42 5.75 -8.99
N ILE A 150 -15.26 4.46 -8.73
CA ILE A 150 -16.28 3.46 -9.06
C ILE A 150 -17.63 3.77 -8.36
N TYR A 151 -17.57 4.36 -7.16
CA TYR A 151 -18.78 4.69 -6.40
C TYR A 151 -19.64 5.79 -7.06
N CYS A 152 -19.06 6.62 -7.91
CA CYS A 152 -19.77 7.62 -8.68
C CYS A 152 -20.03 7.22 -10.16
N GLY A 153 -19.96 5.92 -10.48
CA GLY A 153 -20.26 5.40 -11.82
C GLY A 153 -19.12 5.59 -12.82
N ARG A 154 -17.89 5.89 -12.35
CA ARG A 154 -16.72 6.09 -13.21
C ARG A 154 -15.77 4.88 -13.14
N LEU A 155 -15.35 4.36 -14.30
CA LEU A 155 -14.27 3.37 -14.41
C LEU A 155 -12.94 4.06 -14.72
N VAL A 156 -11.87 3.57 -14.10
CA VAL A 156 -10.50 4.08 -14.32
C VAL A 156 -9.80 3.24 -15.37
N ILE A 157 -9.20 3.90 -16.36
CA ILE A 157 -8.32 3.27 -17.36
C ILE A 157 -6.87 3.64 -17.02
N ASN A 158 -5.96 2.69 -17.27
CA ASN A 158 -4.51 2.92 -17.17
C ASN A 158 -4.03 3.36 -15.78
N LYS A 159 -4.73 2.97 -14.70
CA LYS A 159 -4.28 3.20 -13.32
C LYS A 159 -2.92 2.53 -13.07
N TYR A 160 -2.69 1.38 -13.66
CA TYR A 160 -1.44 0.63 -13.63
C TYR A 160 -1.06 0.20 -15.03
N TYR A 161 0.22 0.21 -15.33
CA TYR A 161 0.75 -0.43 -16.53
C TYR A 161 1.83 -1.44 -16.16
N SER A 162 1.87 -2.53 -16.91
CA SER A 162 2.90 -3.56 -16.77
C SER A 162 4.01 -3.24 -17.76
N ASP A 163 5.21 -3.02 -17.26
CA ASP A 163 6.40 -2.94 -18.09
C ASP A 163 6.91 -4.35 -18.36
N PHE A 164 6.95 -4.73 -19.65
CA PHE A 164 7.35 -6.07 -20.06
C PHE A 164 8.85 -6.32 -19.79
N LYS A 165 9.70 -5.30 -20.03
CA LYS A 165 11.16 -5.40 -19.84
C LYS A 165 11.53 -5.47 -18.37
N LEU A 166 10.93 -4.60 -17.55
CA LEU A 166 11.19 -4.55 -16.11
C LEU A 166 10.46 -5.65 -15.33
N LYS A 167 9.52 -6.38 -15.96
CA LYS A 167 8.62 -7.38 -15.32
C LYS A 167 7.93 -6.83 -14.07
N LYS A 168 7.61 -5.54 -14.06
CA LYS A 168 7.01 -4.83 -12.92
C LYS A 168 5.71 -4.16 -13.33
N ILE A 169 4.79 -4.09 -12.36
CA ILE A 169 3.57 -3.28 -12.47
C ILE A 169 3.87 -1.91 -11.89
N ILE A 170 3.74 -0.88 -12.70
CA ILE A 170 4.01 0.51 -12.33
C ILE A 170 2.67 1.24 -12.23
N ALA A 171 2.48 1.96 -11.12
CA ALA A 171 1.30 2.81 -10.94
C ALA A 171 1.49 4.13 -11.70
N ASN A 172 0.51 4.51 -12.48
CA ASN A 172 0.48 5.85 -13.07
C ASN A 172 0.24 6.91 -11.97
N ARG A 173 0.86 8.08 -12.12
CA ARG A 173 0.63 9.20 -11.21
C ARG A 173 -0.84 9.64 -11.29
N LYS A 174 -1.40 10.11 -10.16
CA LYS A 174 -2.73 10.74 -10.16
C LYS A 174 -2.74 11.87 -11.20
N GLY A 175 -3.72 11.81 -12.11
CA GLY A 175 -3.83 12.76 -13.24
C GLY A 175 -3.47 12.17 -14.60
N ASN A 176 -2.71 11.08 -14.68
CA ASN A 176 -2.31 10.44 -15.94
C ASN A 176 -3.20 9.24 -16.33
N TYR A 177 -4.30 9.01 -15.61
CA TYR A 177 -5.26 7.97 -15.96
C TYR A 177 -6.60 8.58 -16.35
N GLU A 178 -7.25 7.93 -17.29
CA GLU A 178 -8.52 8.37 -17.86
C GLU A 178 -9.70 7.78 -17.08
N TYR A 179 -10.80 8.52 -17.05
CA TYR A 179 -12.07 8.07 -16.47
C TYR A 179 -13.11 7.91 -17.56
N ILE A 180 -13.89 6.83 -17.49
CA ILE A 180 -15.09 6.69 -18.28
C ILE A 180 -16.26 6.83 -17.34
N SER A 181 -17.12 7.80 -17.60
CA SER A 181 -18.32 8.08 -16.81
C SER A 181 -19.50 7.23 -17.27
N ASN A 182 -20.51 7.09 -16.39
CA ASN A 182 -21.79 6.43 -16.69
C ASN A 182 -21.65 4.97 -17.15
N THR A 183 -20.68 4.24 -16.61
CA THR A 183 -20.44 2.84 -16.96
C THR A 183 -21.36 1.88 -16.19
N HIS A 184 -21.86 2.30 -15.02
CA HIS A 184 -22.76 1.52 -14.15
C HIS A 184 -23.53 2.46 -13.23
N GLN A 185 -24.53 1.92 -12.54
CA GLN A 185 -25.35 2.68 -11.59
C GLN A 185 -24.48 3.15 -10.41
N PRO A 186 -24.40 4.47 -10.12
CA PRO A 186 -23.62 5.00 -9.02
C PRO A 186 -24.33 4.75 -7.67
N ILE A 187 -23.55 4.40 -6.63
CA ILE A 187 -24.02 4.40 -5.23
C ILE A 187 -24.05 5.83 -4.69
N ILE A 188 -23.09 6.65 -5.11
CA ILE A 188 -22.91 8.04 -4.68
C ILE A 188 -23.05 8.94 -5.89
N ALA A 189 -23.87 9.99 -5.77
CA ALA A 189 -24.01 10.98 -6.84
C ALA A 189 -22.64 11.61 -7.19
N PRO A 190 -22.31 11.82 -8.49
CA PRO A 190 -21.02 12.37 -8.89
C PRO A 190 -20.64 13.68 -8.21
N GLY A 191 -21.62 14.60 -8.01
CA GLY A 191 -21.38 15.86 -7.30
C GLY A 191 -20.98 15.69 -5.83
N ILE A 192 -21.53 14.69 -5.14
CA ILE A 192 -21.15 14.34 -3.76
C ILE A 192 -19.71 13.81 -3.74
N PHE A 193 -19.37 12.94 -4.67
CA PHE A 193 -18.01 12.41 -4.78
C PHE A 193 -16.99 13.53 -5.03
N ASP A 194 -17.26 14.42 -5.97
CA ASP A 194 -16.36 15.51 -6.32
C ASP A 194 -16.19 16.49 -5.13
N LYS A 195 -17.25 16.80 -4.40
CA LYS A 195 -17.22 17.59 -3.15
C LYS A 195 -16.31 16.95 -2.09
N VAL A 196 -16.40 15.62 -1.90
CA VAL A 196 -15.50 14.88 -1.00
C VAL A 196 -14.04 14.99 -1.44
N GLN A 197 -13.74 14.93 -2.76
CA GLN A 197 -12.38 15.11 -3.26
C GLN A 197 -11.84 16.52 -3.00
N GLU A 198 -12.66 17.55 -3.10
CA GLU A 198 -12.29 18.94 -2.77
C GLU A 198 -11.97 19.10 -1.27
N MET A 199 -12.83 18.59 -0.40
CA MET A 199 -12.57 18.58 1.05
C MET A 199 -11.26 17.91 1.41
N LYS A 200 -10.89 16.82 0.71
CA LYS A 200 -9.62 16.12 0.92
C LYS A 200 -8.41 16.96 0.52
N LYS A 201 -8.50 17.73 -0.56
CA LYS A 201 -7.41 18.65 -0.98
C LYS A 201 -7.14 19.73 0.06
N GLY A 202 -8.19 20.26 0.70
CA GLY A 202 -8.07 21.27 1.74
C GLY A 202 -7.45 20.76 3.05
N THR A 203 -7.45 19.45 3.29
CA THR A 203 -6.92 18.84 4.54
C THR A 203 -5.46 18.38 4.44
N THR A 204 -4.80 18.51 3.29
CA THR A 204 -3.36 18.30 3.19
C THR A 204 -2.63 19.42 3.90
N LYS A 205 -2.52 19.30 5.24
CA LYS A 205 -1.54 20.07 6.00
C LYS A 205 -0.17 19.68 5.48
N ASP A 206 0.54 20.66 4.99
CA ASP A 206 1.94 20.56 4.61
C ASP A 206 2.74 20.18 5.86
N ASN A 207 2.87 18.87 6.09
CA ASN A 207 3.69 18.33 7.18
C ASN A 207 5.15 18.29 6.73
N GLN A 208 5.65 19.43 6.22
CA GLN A 208 7.09 19.70 6.16
C GLN A 208 7.60 19.94 7.59
N LYS A 209 7.66 18.87 8.38
CA LYS A 209 8.46 18.87 9.60
C LYS A 209 9.76 18.15 9.29
N GLU A 210 10.72 18.93 8.90
CA GLU A 210 12.14 18.65 8.80
C GLU A 210 12.77 18.34 10.17
N TYR A 211 12.36 17.24 10.81
CA TYR A 211 13.07 16.69 11.94
C TYR A 211 13.38 15.24 11.65
N VAL A 212 14.57 15.02 11.06
CA VAL A 212 15.17 13.69 11.00
C VAL A 212 15.63 13.35 12.41
N PHE A 213 14.85 12.54 13.11
CA PHE A 213 15.26 12.02 14.40
C PHE A 213 16.22 10.85 14.16
N LEU A 214 17.48 10.97 14.62
CA LEU A 214 18.56 10.02 14.36
C LEU A 214 18.24 8.57 14.77
N LEU A 215 17.41 8.37 15.79
CA LEU A 215 16.99 7.04 16.26
C LEU A 215 15.67 6.54 15.61
N ARG A 216 15.16 7.26 14.62
CA ARG A 216 13.97 6.82 13.90
C ARG A 216 14.24 5.47 13.24
N ASP A 217 13.32 4.53 13.40
CA ASP A 217 13.40 3.17 12.88
C ASP A 217 14.48 2.25 13.48
N LEU A 218 15.27 2.73 14.45
CA LEU A 218 16.32 1.95 15.11
C LEU A 218 15.90 1.41 16.49
N VAL A 219 14.79 1.89 17.06
CA VAL A 219 14.35 1.53 18.41
C VAL A 219 13.26 0.47 18.35
N TYR A 220 13.43 -0.62 19.11
CA TYR A 220 12.53 -1.76 19.17
C TYR A 220 12.02 -1.99 20.60
N CYS A 221 10.79 -2.45 20.72
CA CYS A 221 10.19 -2.78 22.00
C CYS A 221 10.77 -4.09 22.55
N LYS A 222 11.23 -4.07 23.80
CA LYS A 222 11.80 -5.26 24.48
C LYS A 222 10.77 -6.38 24.63
N ASN A 223 9.51 -6.04 24.91
CA ASN A 223 8.47 -7.03 25.22
C ASN A 223 7.90 -7.73 23.98
N CYS A 224 7.73 -7.00 22.87
CA CYS A 224 7.08 -7.57 21.67
C CYS A 224 7.97 -7.55 20.41
N GLY A 225 9.21 -7.07 20.49
CA GLY A 225 10.17 -7.00 19.38
C GLY A 225 9.79 -6.06 18.24
N ARG A 226 8.67 -5.32 18.32
CA ARG A 226 8.23 -4.43 17.25
C ARG A 226 8.90 -3.06 17.32
N LYS A 227 9.00 -2.40 16.18
CA LYS A 227 9.53 -1.03 16.10
C LYS A 227 8.74 -0.08 17.00
N MET A 228 9.43 0.85 17.64
CA MET A 228 8.81 1.91 18.42
C MET A 228 8.63 3.16 17.56
N VAL A 229 7.53 3.87 17.79
CA VAL A 229 7.17 5.08 17.06
C VAL A 229 7.47 6.29 17.92
N TYR A 230 8.23 7.24 17.37
CA TYR A 230 8.47 8.52 18.03
C TYR A 230 7.23 9.41 18.05
N LYS A 231 6.91 9.97 19.21
CA LYS A 231 5.86 10.98 19.38
C LYS A 231 6.40 12.20 20.09
N ASN A 232 6.04 13.35 19.58
CA ASN A 232 6.29 14.61 20.29
C ASN A 232 5.31 14.76 21.46
N SER A 233 5.81 15.10 22.65
CA SER A 233 5.01 15.10 23.89
C SER A 233 4.05 16.27 24.01
N ASN A 234 4.24 17.36 23.24
CA ASN A 234 3.36 18.52 23.32
C ASN A 234 2.95 19.03 21.93
N PRO A 235 1.68 18.86 21.55
CA PRO A 235 1.11 19.74 20.54
C PRO A 235 1.10 21.17 21.09
N ILE A 236 1.57 22.13 20.30
CA ILE A 236 1.38 23.55 20.57
C ILE A 236 -0.11 23.76 20.81
N ARG A 237 -0.50 24.10 22.06
CA ARG A 237 -1.87 24.45 22.35
C ARG A 237 -2.01 25.94 22.05
N ILE A 238 -2.91 26.25 21.15
CA ILE A 238 -3.31 27.62 20.83
C ILE A 238 -4.68 27.82 21.50
N ASP A 239 -4.82 28.85 22.29
CA ASP A 239 -6.12 29.24 22.90
C ASP A 239 -7.08 29.81 21.85
N LYS A 240 -8.32 30.09 22.27
CA LYS A 240 -9.36 30.65 21.39
C LYS A 240 -8.99 32.02 20.81
N ASN A 241 -7.99 32.69 21.37
CA ASN A 241 -7.52 34.03 20.98
C ASN A 241 -6.23 33.95 20.12
N GLY A 242 -5.80 32.77 19.70
CA GLY A 242 -4.59 32.58 18.87
C GLY A 242 -3.27 32.63 19.68
N LYS A 243 -3.30 32.74 21.03
CA LYS A 243 -2.12 32.79 21.86
C LYS A 243 -1.60 31.39 22.18
N ILE A 244 -0.29 31.20 22.04
CA ILE A 244 0.37 29.93 22.35
C ILE A 244 0.41 29.76 23.86
N THR A 245 -0.34 28.80 24.42
CA THR A 245 -0.47 28.52 25.85
C THR A 245 0.37 27.34 26.35
N GLY A 246 1.13 26.70 25.49
CA GLY A 246 1.96 25.53 25.83
C GLY A 246 3.45 25.81 25.75
N ILE A 247 4.19 25.46 26.81
CA ILE A 247 5.65 25.46 26.82
C ILE A 247 6.11 24.40 25.80
N LYS A 248 6.96 24.82 24.86
CA LYS A 248 7.55 23.97 23.85
C LYS A 248 8.51 22.97 24.51
N ASN A 249 7.99 21.89 25.07
CA ASN A 249 8.84 20.78 25.47
C ASN A 249 9.31 20.08 24.19
N GLU A 250 10.53 20.31 23.81
CA GLU A 250 11.13 19.78 22.57
C GLU A 250 11.40 18.29 22.63
N LEU A 251 11.16 17.65 23.78
CA LEU A 251 11.43 16.25 24.03
C LEU A 251 10.18 15.42 23.84
N GLY A 252 10.28 14.42 22.98
CA GLY A 252 9.22 13.44 22.74
C GLY A 252 9.45 12.14 23.49
N TYR A 253 8.69 11.14 23.13
CA TYR A 253 8.82 9.79 23.66
C TYR A 253 8.67 8.76 22.54
N PHE A 254 9.26 7.59 22.73
CA PHE A 254 9.00 6.43 21.92
C PHE A 254 7.87 5.61 22.54
N ILE A 255 6.94 5.16 21.72
CA ILE A 255 5.85 4.29 22.11
C ILE A 255 5.87 3.04 21.23
N CYS A 256 5.62 1.87 21.81
CA CYS A 256 5.52 0.65 21.04
C CYS A 256 4.43 0.77 19.97
N ALA A 257 4.73 0.36 18.73
CA ALA A 257 3.77 0.44 17.63
C ALA A 257 2.50 -0.38 17.91
N GLU A 258 2.61 -1.47 18.70
CA GLU A 258 1.47 -2.27 19.11
C GLU A 258 0.60 -1.56 20.15
N HIS A 259 1.21 -0.93 21.15
CA HIS A 259 0.46 -0.10 22.11
C HIS A 259 -0.27 1.06 21.41
N TYR A 260 0.34 1.62 20.35
CA TYR A 260 -0.30 2.68 19.57
C TYR A 260 -1.54 2.22 18.82
N ARG A 261 -1.56 0.95 18.41
CA ARG A 261 -2.67 0.34 17.68
C ARG A 261 -3.72 -0.30 18.61
N HIS A 262 -3.24 -0.96 19.64
CA HIS A 262 -4.04 -1.77 20.57
C HIS A 262 -3.49 -1.59 21.99
N LYS A 263 -4.10 -0.70 22.76
CA LYS A 263 -3.61 -0.30 24.09
C LYS A 263 -3.44 -1.46 25.08
N ASP A 264 -4.16 -2.55 24.86
CA ASP A 264 -4.24 -3.68 25.80
C ASP A 264 -3.16 -4.75 25.56
N VAL A 265 -2.39 -4.66 24.45
CA VAL A 265 -1.45 -5.72 24.06
C VAL A 265 -0.03 -5.46 24.55
N CYS A 266 0.41 -4.22 24.59
CA CYS A 266 1.75 -3.86 25.04
C CYS A 266 1.74 -2.43 25.59
N ASN A 267 2.30 -2.21 26.79
CA ASN A 267 2.23 -0.90 27.47
C ASN A 267 3.59 -0.20 27.57
N GLU A 268 4.53 -0.51 26.70
CA GLU A 268 5.88 0.03 26.73
C GLU A 268 6.00 1.39 26.03
N TRP A 269 6.59 2.34 26.76
CA TRP A 269 6.97 3.65 26.24
C TRP A 269 8.27 4.14 26.89
N ILE A 270 9.02 4.97 26.18
CA ILE A 270 10.31 5.48 26.62
C ILE A 270 10.35 6.99 26.44
N LYS A 271 10.59 7.73 27.51
CA LYS A 271 10.70 9.20 27.48
C LYS A 271 12.14 9.62 27.16
N ILE A 272 12.29 10.60 26.26
CA ILE A 272 13.58 11.20 25.95
C ILE A 272 13.90 12.28 26.99
N LYS A 273 15.00 12.16 27.70
CA LYS A 273 15.34 13.09 28.82
C LYS A 273 16.16 14.30 28.40
N GLU A 274 17.02 14.24 27.39
CA GLU A 274 17.87 15.36 26.96
C GLU A 274 18.20 15.37 25.48
N ARG A 275 18.37 16.60 24.92
CA ARG A 275 18.98 16.86 23.61
C ARG A 275 20.45 17.29 23.82
N LYS A 276 21.37 16.35 23.94
CA LYS A 276 22.79 16.66 23.74
C LYS A 276 23.21 16.28 22.33
N ARG A 277 23.76 17.22 21.58
CA ARG A 277 24.37 16.93 20.26
C ARG A 277 25.62 16.06 20.46
N PRO A 278 25.80 14.96 19.73
CA PRO A 278 24.91 14.24 18.81
C PRO A 278 24.28 12.95 19.40
N VAL A 279 24.32 12.73 20.71
CA VAL A 279 23.81 11.50 21.36
C VAL A 279 22.66 11.87 22.30
N ASN A 280 21.45 11.41 21.95
CA ASN A 280 20.29 11.52 22.84
C ASN A 280 20.29 10.33 23.81
N ILE A 281 20.31 10.59 25.11
CA ILE A 281 20.15 9.57 26.15
C ILE A 281 18.66 9.23 26.22
N VAL A 282 18.34 7.99 25.99
CA VAL A 282 17.00 7.41 26.09
C VAL A 282 16.98 6.53 27.32
N THR A 283 16.08 6.83 28.27
CA THR A 283 15.89 5.96 29.45
C THR A 283 14.48 5.37 29.43
N ASN A 284 14.36 4.13 29.87
CA ASN A 284 13.04 3.50 30.11
C ASN A 284 12.47 3.96 31.46
N SER A 285 11.24 3.53 31.77
CA SER A 285 10.58 3.78 33.06
C SER A 285 11.36 3.27 34.27
N ALA A 286 12.34 2.37 34.07
CA ALA A 286 13.24 1.84 35.10
C ALA A 286 14.56 2.63 35.23
N GLY A 287 14.77 3.74 34.50
CA GLY A 287 15.93 4.61 34.64
C GLY A 287 17.24 4.08 34.02
N THR A 288 17.19 3.04 33.18
CA THR A 288 18.40 2.44 32.58
C THR A 288 18.99 3.36 31.50
N ASP A 289 20.29 3.65 31.60
CA ASP A 289 21.04 4.49 30.65
C ASP A 289 21.46 3.69 29.41
N VAL A 290 21.03 4.11 28.23
CA VAL A 290 21.27 3.42 26.96
C VAL A 290 22.58 3.84 26.31
N THR A 291 23.25 4.88 26.80
CA THR A 291 24.53 5.36 26.23
C THR A 291 25.67 4.34 26.31
N SER A 292 25.65 3.46 27.32
CA SER A 292 26.63 2.38 27.46
C SER A 292 26.47 1.30 26.37
N LEU A 293 25.26 1.10 25.83
CA LEU A 293 24.96 0.12 24.78
C LEU A 293 25.36 0.61 23.38
N LEU A 294 25.27 1.92 23.13
CA LEU A 294 25.67 2.53 21.86
C LEU A 294 27.20 2.46 21.61
N LYS A 295 28.01 2.41 22.66
CA LYS A 295 29.49 2.28 22.54
C LYS A 295 29.96 0.86 22.19
N LYS A 296 29.12 -0.17 22.39
CA LYS A 296 29.44 -1.58 22.12
C LYS A 296 28.94 -2.15 20.79
N GLY A 297 28.08 -1.47 20.07
CA GLY A 297 27.41 -2.01 18.88
C GLY A 297 27.93 -1.47 17.55
N LYS A 298 29.08 -1.94 17.08
CA LYS A 298 29.50 -1.76 15.67
C LYS A 298 28.89 -2.77 14.70
N ASN A 299 27.89 -3.55 15.09
CA ASN A 299 27.25 -4.55 14.22
C ASN A 299 25.79 -4.20 13.94
N HIS A 300 25.47 -4.22 12.67
CA HIS A 300 24.24 -3.82 11.95
C HIS A 300 22.89 -4.46 12.39
N ARG A 301 22.65 -4.72 13.66
CA ARG A 301 21.34 -5.16 14.15
C ARG A 301 20.82 -4.14 15.16
N GLY A 302 19.62 -3.61 14.87
CA GLY A 302 19.00 -2.53 15.62
C GLY A 302 18.97 -2.75 17.15
N LEU A 303 18.98 -1.64 17.91
CA LEU A 303 18.88 -1.63 19.37
C LEU A 303 17.53 -2.21 19.82
N ILE A 304 17.57 -3.27 20.63
CA ILE A 304 16.43 -3.84 21.35
C ILE A 304 16.47 -3.24 22.76
N LEU A 305 15.46 -2.47 23.11
CA LEU A 305 15.26 -1.84 24.43
C LEU A 305 14.08 -2.49 25.15
#